data_628d034461b4b8b8cd95f256b92b3422
#
_entry.id   628d034461b4b8b8cd95f256b92b3422
#
_cell.length_a   1.000
_cell.length_b   1.000
_cell.length_c   1.000
_cell.angle_alpha   90.00
_cell.angle_beta   90.00
_cell.angle_gamma   90.00
#
_symmetry.space_group_name_H-M   'P 1'
#
loop_
_entity.id
_entity.type
_entity.pdbx_description
1 polymer ?
#
loop_
_entity_poly.entity_id
_entity_poly.type
_entity_poly.pdbx_seq_one_letter_code
_entity_poly.pdbx_strand_id
1 'polypeptide(L)'
;MSGDRRPRSVIRFENWVFVPDQEPDAEPITYAMQCAVCDEQSAASLDYTEGHAWALRHSGRNPSHHTYRELVTRPWRCWMRGY
;
A
#
# COMPACT_ATOMS: atom_id res chain seq x y z
N MET A 1 -4.51 20.80 11.06
CA MET A 1 -4.81 20.30 11.01
C MET A 1 -5.13 19.59 11.19
N SER A 2 -5.52 19.70 10.98
CA SER A 2 -6.17 18.98 11.33
C SER A 2 -5.71 17.93 11.78
N GLY A 3 -5.80 17.67 12.61
CA GLY A 3 -5.43 16.58 13.18
C GLY A 3 -5.93 15.33 12.69
N ASP A 4 -6.70 15.37 11.74
CA ASP A 4 -7.28 14.19 11.26
C ASP A 4 -6.28 13.38 10.55
N ARG A 5 -6.03 12.19 11.00
CA ARG A 5 -5.10 11.40 10.41
C ARG A 5 -5.63 10.52 9.45
N ARG A 6 -6.91 10.30 9.38
CA ARG A 6 -7.44 9.43 8.42
C ARG A 6 -7.32 10.05 7.11
N PRO A 7 -7.19 9.29 6.10
CA PRO A 7 -7.18 9.81 4.77
C PRO A 7 -8.46 10.49 4.57
N ARG A 8 -8.42 11.70 4.33
CA ARG A 8 -9.51 12.42 4.07
C ARG A 8 -9.79 12.41 2.74
N SER A 9 -9.80 11.43 2.16
CA SER A 9 -9.69 11.35 0.79
C SER A 9 -10.98 11.16 0.13
N VAL A 10 -11.85 12.06 0.31
CA VAL A 10 -13.03 12.09 -0.52
C VAL A 10 -12.72 13.07 -1.61
N ILE A 11 -12.51 12.58 -2.81
CA ILE A 11 -12.17 13.41 -3.95
C ILE A 11 -13.35 13.41 -4.87
N ARG A 12 -13.79 14.59 -5.28
CA ARG A 12 -14.90 14.69 -6.18
C ARG A 12 -14.46 15.29 -7.47
N PHE A 13 -14.90 14.70 -8.56
CA PHE A 13 -14.63 15.22 -9.86
C PHE A 13 -15.93 15.12 -10.60
N GLU A 14 -16.57 16.24 -10.77
CA GLU A 14 -17.90 16.29 -11.33
C GLU A 14 -18.83 15.46 -10.48
N ASN A 15 -19.44 14.43 -11.03
CA ASN A 15 -20.38 13.62 -10.29
C ASN A 15 -19.77 12.34 -9.70
N TRP A 16 -18.46 12.20 -9.79
CA TRP A 16 -17.82 11.00 -9.30
C TRP A 16 -17.29 11.22 -7.89
N VAL A 17 -17.37 10.18 -7.09
CA VAL A 17 -16.83 10.18 -5.73
C VAL A 17 -15.77 9.10 -5.67
N PHE A 18 -14.63 9.39 -5.06
CA PHE A 18 -13.51 8.47 -5.00
C PHE A 18 -13.04 8.39 -3.57
N VAL A 19 -13.13 7.24 -2.94
CA VAL A 19 -12.84 7.05 -1.53
C VAL A 19 -12.14 5.73 -1.31
N PRO A 20 -11.48 5.55 -0.16
CA PRO A 20 -10.96 4.22 0.17
C PRO A 20 -12.11 3.22 0.17
N ASP A 21 -11.83 2.03 -0.32
CA ASP A 21 -12.86 1.01 -0.50
C ASP A 21 -13.11 0.30 0.81
N GLN A 22 -14.31 0.47 1.36
CA GLN A 22 -14.68 -0.15 2.62
C GLN A 22 -15.85 -1.09 2.43
N GLU A 23 -16.13 -1.48 1.19
CA GLU A 23 -17.23 -2.39 0.92
C GLU A 23 -16.85 -3.81 1.29
N PRO A 24 -17.85 -4.68 1.54
CA PRO A 24 -17.50 -6.04 1.94
C PRO A 24 -16.65 -6.81 0.95
N ASP A 25 -16.72 -6.45 -0.34
CA ASP A 25 -15.93 -7.14 -1.33
C ASP A 25 -14.63 -6.43 -1.67
N ALA A 26 -14.21 -5.47 -0.85
CA ALA A 26 -12.98 -4.74 -1.12
C ALA A 26 -11.79 -5.67 -1.02
N GLU A 27 -10.80 -5.43 -1.87
CA GLU A 27 -9.53 -6.14 -1.73
C GLU A 27 -8.89 -5.74 -0.41
N PRO A 28 -8.15 -6.62 0.21
CA PRO A 28 -7.49 -6.26 1.46
C PRO A 28 -6.32 -5.32 1.22
N ILE A 29 -5.92 -4.61 2.25
CA ILE A 29 -4.68 -3.85 2.22
C ILE A 29 -3.55 -4.86 2.33
N THR A 30 -2.55 -4.72 1.47
CA THR A 30 -1.39 -5.61 1.51
C THR A 30 -0.11 -4.81 1.58
N TYR A 31 0.95 -5.48 1.99
CA TYR A 31 2.25 -4.87 2.22
C TYR A 31 3.33 -5.68 1.54
N ALA A 32 4.32 -5.01 0.99
CA ALA A 32 5.49 -5.65 0.42
C ALA A 32 6.68 -4.74 0.61
N MET A 33 7.88 -5.28 0.49
CA MET A 33 9.10 -4.50 0.52
C MET A 33 9.81 -4.64 -0.81
N GLN A 34 10.47 -3.60 -1.23
CA GLN A 34 11.24 -3.61 -2.46
C GLN A 34 12.63 -3.08 -2.19
N CYS A 35 13.63 -3.78 -2.67
CA CYS A 35 15.00 -3.33 -2.53
C CYS A 35 15.23 -2.13 -3.42
N ALA A 36 15.73 -1.04 -2.84
CA ALA A 36 15.97 0.18 -3.61
C ALA A 36 17.20 0.09 -4.49
N VAL A 37 18.03 -0.92 -4.29
CA VAL A 37 19.24 -1.09 -5.07
C VAL A 37 18.98 -1.89 -6.34
N CYS A 38 18.26 -2.99 -6.23
CA CYS A 38 18.06 -3.87 -7.37
C CYS A 38 16.60 -4.00 -7.81
N ASP A 39 15.68 -3.39 -7.07
CA ASP A 39 14.24 -3.39 -7.38
C ASP A 39 13.55 -4.73 -7.22
N GLU A 40 14.22 -5.74 -6.69
CA GLU A 40 13.53 -6.98 -6.34
C GLU A 40 12.58 -6.71 -5.20
N GLN A 41 11.48 -7.41 -5.15
CA GLN A 41 10.51 -7.15 -4.09
C GLN A 41 9.93 -8.45 -3.55
N SER A 42 9.42 -8.37 -2.35
CA SER A 42 8.77 -9.49 -1.71
C SER A 42 7.38 -9.69 -2.29
N ALA A 43 6.79 -10.82 -2.01
CA ALA A 43 5.38 -11.00 -2.32
C ALA A 43 4.56 -10.09 -1.43
N ALA A 44 3.41 -9.67 -1.91
CA ALA A 44 2.49 -8.90 -1.11
C ALA A 44 1.86 -9.81 -0.06
N SER A 45 1.62 -9.26 1.11
CA SER A 45 1.08 -10.05 2.22
C SER A 45 0.18 -9.18 3.07
N LEU A 46 -0.76 -9.80 3.74
CA LEU A 46 -1.57 -9.11 4.73
C LEU A 46 -0.77 -8.80 5.97
N ASP A 47 0.34 -9.52 6.18
CA ASP A 47 1.18 -9.35 7.35
C ASP A 47 2.43 -8.60 6.92
N TYR A 48 2.58 -7.37 7.40
CA TYR A 48 3.70 -6.55 6.98
C TYR A 48 5.04 -7.12 7.43
N THR A 49 5.05 -7.99 8.43
CA THR A 49 6.31 -8.54 8.91
C THR A 49 6.91 -9.52 7.92
N GLU A 50 6.12 -10.07 7.02
CA GLU A 50 6.68 -10.98 6.02
C GLU A 50 7.61 -10.25 5.07
N GLY A 51 7.24 -9.05 4.67
CA GLY A 51 8.13 -8.25 3.85
C GLY A 51 9.41 -7.87 4.58
N HIS A 52 9.28 -7.59 5.88
CA HIS A 52 10.46 -7.26 6.69
C HIS A 52 11.41 -8.46 6.74
N ALA A 53 10.89 -9.65 6.93
CA ALA A 53 11.73 -10.84 6.97
C ALA A 53 12.41 -11.05 5.63
N TRP A 54 11.68 -10.83 4.54
CA TRP A 54 12.26 -10.94 3.21
C TRP A 54 13.42 -9.95 3.06
N ALA A 55 13.21 -8.70 3.50
CA ALA A 55 14.24 -7.67 3.35
C ALA A 55 15.48 -8.03 4.15
N LEU A 56 15.30 -8.57 5.34
CA LEU A 56 16.45 -8.98 6.14
C LEU A 56 17.22 -10.09 5.46
N ARG A 57 16.52 -11.06 4.90
CA ARG A 57 17.19 -12.15 4.18
C ARG A 57 17.87 -11.62 2.93
N HIS A 58 17.24 -10.68 2.24
CA HIS A 58 17.82 -10.12 1.02
C HIS A 58 19.11 -9.39 1.34
N SER A 59 19.12 -8.58 2.41
CA SER A 59 20.34 -7.90 2.82
C SER A 59 21.39 -8.90 3.28
N GLY A 60 20.97 -9.98 3.94
CA GLY A 60 21.93 -10.97 4.38
C GLY A 60 22.67 -11.61 3.24
N ARG A 61 21.99 -11.79 2.11
CA ARG A 61 22.63 -12.38 0.94
C ARG A 61 23.31 -11.32 0.06
N ASN A 62 22.94 -10.08 0.23
CA ASN A 62 23.47 -8.99 -0.61
C ASN A 62 23.80 -7.81 0.30
N PRO A 63 24.95 -7.84 0.99
CA PRO A 63 25.22 -6.86 2.04
C PRO A 63 25.21 -5.42 1.61
N SER A 64 25.39 -5.14 0.32
CA SER A 64 25.32 -3.77 -0.14
C SER A 64 23.90 -3.33 -0.44
N HIS A 65 22.91 -4.24 -0.34
CA HIS A 65 21.51 -3.92 -0.59
C HIS A 65 20.84 -3.69 0.75
N HIS A 66 20.92 -2.46 1.25
CA HIS A 66 20.40 -2.21 2.59
C HIS A 66 19.43 -1.05 2.65
N THR A 67 18.89 -0.63 1.52
CA THR A 67 17.83 0.38 1.53
C THR A 67 16.62 -0.19 0.80
N TYR A 68 15.44 0.10 1.33
CA TYR A 68 14.21 -0.52 0.84
C TYR A 68 13.09 0.50 0.75
N ARG A 69 12.09 0.18 -0.04
CA ARG A 69 10.83 0.92 -0.09
C ARG A 69 9.73 0.00 0.40
N GLU A 70 8.81 0.54 1.14
CA GLU A 70 7.63 -0.23 1.52
C GLU A 70 6.54 0.05 0.50
N LEU A 71 5.88 -0.99 0.04
CA LEU A 71 4.80 -0.88 -0.92
C LEU A 71 3.51 -1.28 -0.23
N VAL A 72 2.61 -0.35 -0.08
CA VAL A 72 1.32 -0.62 0.54
C VAL A 72 0.26 -0.51 -0.54
N THR A 73 -0.52 -1.56 -0.72
CA THR A 73 -1.60 -1.57 -1.69
C THR A 73 -2.91 -1.42 -0.95
N ARG A 74 -3.64 -0.39 -1.28
CA ARG A 74 -4.90 -0.10 -0.62
C ARG A 74 -5.97 0.06 -1.69
N PRO A 75 -7.08 -0.63 -1.59
CA PRO A 75 -8.14 -0.51 -2.59
C PRO A 75 -8.91 0.79 -2.44
N TRP A 76 -9.33 1.33 -3.55
CA TRP A 76 -10.16 2.52 -3.61
C TRP A 76 -11.37 2.20 -4.47
N ARG A 77 -12.42 2.95 -4.26
CA ARG A 77 -13.66 2.71 -4.99
C ARG A 77 -14.21 4.04 -5.50
N CYS A 78 -14.77 3.98 -6.66
CA CYS A 78 -15.29 5.14 -7.32
C CYS A 78 -16.72 4.86 -7.75
N TRP A 79 -17.62 5.81 -7.58
CA TRP A 79 -18.95 5.64 -8.12
C TRP A 79 -19.51 7.00 -8.50
N MET A 80 -20.53 6.97 -9.32
CA MET A 80 -21.18 8.19 -9.73
C MET A 80 -22.21 8.56 -8.70
N ARG A 81 -22.20 9.84 -8.27
CA ARG A 81 -23.16 10.27 -7.36
C ARG A 81 -24.37 10.55 -8.08
N GLY A 82 -25.38 10.04 -7.64
CA GLY A 82 -26.32 10.17 -8.17
C GLY A 82 -27.27 10.64 -8.68
N TYR A 83 -27.97 10.35 -8.85
CA TYR A 83 -29.16 10.52 -9.15
C TYR A 83 -29.60 9.56 -9.91
#